data_347a0864c9b0bebaab055f54babbddb0
#
_entry.id   347a0864c9b0bebaab055f54babbddb0
#
_cell.length_a   1.000
_cell.length_b   1.000
_cell.length_c   1.000
_cell.angle_alpha   90.00
_cell.angle_beta   90.00
_cell.angle_gamma   90.00
#
_symmetry.space_group_name_H-M   'P 1'
#
loop_
_entity.id
_entity.type
_entity.pdbx_description
1 polymer ?
#
loop_
_entity_poly.entity_id
_entity_poly.type
_entity_poly.pdbx_seq_one_letter_code
_entity_poly.pdbx_strand_id
1 'polypeptide(L)'
;MSASKFAFLFVPGAWCPGYYFHKVATKLQSRGYEAVYVNLPSFGRKDKAPGLQDDAAYVRAKATAFLSAGNDVAIVGNSYGGFVSLEACKGLVAPNGAHSGQLKHIITINSPLALKGQSMNDVVGDQAPIPQDSTDPWIDPVPGELGYRVLFGSLGEEEGLKYAAMAGAQSLKPLLEPLTFAAYEEVPCTAVISGKDLAFKPDSQIKACTRHEVCNVC
;
A
#
# COMPACT_ATOMS: atom_id res chain seq x y z
N MET A 1 -24.88 -23.44 -0.04
CA MET A 1 -23.75 -22.61 0.36
C MET A 1 -23.88 -21.29 -0.37
N SER A 2 -23.99 -20.15 0.33
CA SER A 2 -23.94 -18.83 -0.30
C SER A 2 -22.60 -18.69 -1.01
N ALA A 3 -22.60 -18.18 -2.26
CA ALA A 3 -21.35 -17.88 -2.95
C ALA A 3 -20.52 -16.93 -2.05
N SER A 4 -19.23 -17.25 -1.89
CA SER A 4 -18.30 -16.37 -1.16
C SER A 4 -18.34 -14.98 -1.80
N LYS A 5 -18.61 -13.97 -0.99
CA LYS A 5 -18.51 -12.59 -1.45
C LYS A 5 -17.04 -12.23 -1.53
N PHE A 6 -16.65 -11.41 -2.48
CA PHE A 6 -15.27 -10.98 -2.65
C PHE A 6 -15.11 -9.52 -2.21
N ALA A 7 -14.11 -9.25 -1.38
CA ALA A 7 -13.81 -7.93 -0.85
C ALA A 7 -12.44 -7.43 -1.31
N PHE A 8 -12.37 -6.16 -1.68
CA PHE A 8 -11.14 -5.45 -1.99
C PHE A 8 -10.82 -4.44 -0.89
N LEU A 9 -9.64 -4.55 -0.30
CA LEU A 9 -9.12 -3.61 0.70
C LEU A 9 -7.99 -2.78 0.09
N PHE A 10 -8.21 -1.48 -0.10
CA PHE A 10 -7.24 -0.57 -0.70
C PHE A 10 -6.42 0.15 0.37
N VAL A 11 -5.09 0.08 0.22
CA VAL A 11 -4.09 0.65 1.13
C VAL A 11 -3.28 1.70 0.39
N PRO A 12 -3.36 2.98 0.78
CA PRO A 12 -2.73 4.08 0.06
C PRO A 12 -1.22 4.16 0.28
N GLY A 13 -0.55 4.89 -0.62
CA GLY A 13 0.86 5.25 -0.50
C GLY A 13 1.14 6.25 0.63
N ALA A 14 2.42 6.50 0.88
CA ALA A 14 2.85 7.56 1.78
C ALA A 14 2.27 8.91 1.34
N TRP A 15 1.96 9.77 2.30
CA TRP A 15 1.33 11.10 2.11
C TRP A 15 -0.08 11.07 1.54
N CYS A 16 -0.64 9.89 1.24
CA CYS A 16 -1.87 9.75 0.47
C CYS A 16 -3.06 9.39 1.37
N PRO A 17 -4.20 10.12 1.29
CA PRO A 17 -5.44 9.67 1.88
C PRO A 17 -6.00 8.47 1.09
N GLY A 18 -6.71 7.58 1.78
CA GLY A 18 -7.40 6.45 1.13
C GLY A 18 -8.39 6.86 0.06
N TYR A 19 -8.92 8.08 0.15
CA TYR A 19 -9.84 8.66 -0.83
C TYR A 19 -9.33 8.62 -2.28
N TYR A 20 -8.02 8.53 -2.51
CA TYR A 20 -7.48 8.39 -3.87
C TYR A 20 -7.99 7.13 -4.58
N PHE A 21 -8.45 6.14 -3.84
CA PHE A 21 -9.09 4.94 -4.39
C PHE A 21 -10.60 5.06 -4.61
N HIS A 22 -11.22 6.22 -4.33
CA HIS A 22 -12.69 6.36 -4.38
C HIS A 22 -13.30 5.95 -5.73
N LYS A 23 -12.68 6.32 -6.86
CA LYS A 23 -13.20 5.99 -8.20
C LYS A 23 -13.21 4.49 -8.46
N VAL A 24 -12.12 3.79 -8.14
CA VAL A 24 -12.02 2.33 -8.34
C VAL A 24 -12.91 1.59 -7.35
N ALA A 25 -12.96 2.02 -6.09
CA ALA A 25 -13.84 1.41 -5.09
C ALA A 25 -15.31 1.52 -5.51
N THR A 26 -15.77 2.71 -5.89
CA THR A 26 -17.14 2.93 -6.41
C THR A 26 -17.44 2.04 -7.62
N LYS A 27 -16.47 1.89 -8.54
CA LYS A 27 -16.64 1.04 -9.73
C LYS A 27 -16.78 -0.44 -9.37
N LEU A 28 -16.04 -0.93 -8.38
CA LEU A 28 -16.15 -2.30 -7.90
C LEU A 28 -17.47 -2.52 -7.14
N GLN A 29 -17.87 -1.57 -6.30
CA GLN A 29 -19.14 -1.61 -5.58
C GLN A 29 -20.33 -1.66 -6.55
N SER A 30 -20.29 -0.90 -7.65
CA SER A 30 -21.33 -0.94 -8.70
C SER A 30 -21.39 -2.30 -9.43
N ARG A 31 -20.38 -3.15 -9.27
CA ARG A 31 -20.34 -4.53 -9.79
C ARG A 31 -20.66 -5.59 -8.74
N GLY A 32 -21.07 -5.17 -7.55
CA GLY A 32 -21.48 -6.07 -6.47
C GLY A 32 -20.35 -6.58 -5.57
N TYR A 33 -19.14 -6.03 -5.68
CA TYR A 33 -18.04 -6.35 -4.78
C TYR A 33 -18.07 -5.46 -3.54
N GLU A 34 -17.60 -5.99 -2.41
CA GLU A 34 -17.22 -5.13 -1.29
C GLU A 34 -15.88 -4.45 -1.65
N ALA A 35 -15.80 -3.14 -1.51
CA ALA A 35 -14.58 -2.39 -1.80
C ALA A 35 -14.44 -1.24 -0.82
N VAL A 36 -13.36 -1.26 -0.04
CA VAL A 36 -13.10 -0.30 1.04
C VAL A 36 -11.67 0.22 0.91
N TYR A 37 -11.50 1.50 1.11
CA TYR A 37 -10.17 2.13 1.25
C TYR A 37 -9.97 2.66 2.66
N VAL A 38 -8.72 2.72 3.10
CA VAL A 38 -8.36 3.12 4.46
C VAL A 38 -7.45 4.35 4.46
N ASN A 39 -7.48 5.12 5.54
CA ASN A 39 -6.40 6.03 5.88
C ASN A 39 -5.49 5.31 6.88
N LEU A 40 -4.19 5.27 6.58
CA LEU A 40 -3.22 4.63 7.48
C LEU A 40 -3.04 5.44 8.77
N PRO A 41 -2.79 4.80 9.92
CA PRO A 41 -2.41 5.48 11.15
C PRO A 41 -1.26 6.46 10.98
N SER A 42 -0.28 6.14 10.14
CA SER A 42 0.88 6.98 9.85
C SER A 42 0.61 8.19 8.94
N PHE A 43 -0.59 8.32 8.39
CA PHE A 43 -1.01 9.47 7.57
C PHE A 43 -1.57 10.60 8.43
N GLY A 44 -1.12 11.82 8.18
CA GLY A 44 -1.55 13.03 8.91
C GLY A 44 -0.87 13.18 10.28
N ARG A 45 -0.43 14.40 10.61
CA ARG A 45 0.26 14.70 11.88
C ARG A 45 -0.63 14.38 13.08
N LYS A 46 -0.03 13.75 14.09
CA LYS A 46 -0.64 13.37 15.38
C LYS A 46 0.38 13.54 16.49
N ASP A 47 -0.05 13.44 17.73
CA ASP A 47 0.82 13.56 18.91
C ASP A 47 1.93 12.50 18.95
N LYS A 48 1.63 11.29 18.45
CA LYS A 48 2.60 10.20 18.31
C LYS A 48 2.70 9.80 16.84
N ALA A 49 3.92 9.64 16.37
CA ALA A 49 4.21 9.13 15.04
C ALA A 49 4.10 7.59 15.04
N PRO A 50 3.08 7.01 14.36
CA PRO A 50 2.94 5.56 14.24
C PRO A 50 4.05 4.93 13.42
N GLY A 51 4.35 3.64 13.69
CA GLY A 51 5.29 2.84 12.94
C GLY A 51 4.62 1.90 11.95
N LEU A 52 5.44 1.08 11.27
CA LEU A 52 4.98 0.07 10.30
C LEU A 52 4.02 -0.94 10.94
N GLN A 53 4.30 -1.35 12.17
CA GLN A 53 3.45 -2.33 12.86
C GLN A 53 2.07 -1.78 13.22
N ASP A 54 1.97 -0.47 13.48
CA ASP A 54 0.68 0.20 13.72
C ASP A 54 -0.18 0.20 12.44
N ASP A 55 0.43 0.55 11.30
CA ASP A 55 -0.24 0.52 9.99
C ASP A 55 -0.64 -0.91 9.59
N ALA A 56 0.28 -1.86 9.74
CA ALA A 56 0.03 -3.26 9.42
C ALA A 56 -1.06 -3.88 10.31
N ALA A 57 -1.07 -3.59 11.61
CA ALA A 57 -2.11 -4.05 12.52
C ALA A 57 -3.48 -3.49 12.16
N TYR A 58 -3.54 -2.21 11.76
CA TYR A 58 -4.78 -1.57 11.32
C TYR A 58 -5.33 -2.22 10.04
N VAL A 59 -4.49 -2.42 9.02
CA VAL A 59 -4.88 -3.09 7.76
C VAL A 59 -5.28 -4.53 8.02
N ARG A 60 -4.52 -5.26 8.84
CA ARG A 60 -4.81 -6.64 9.26
C ARG A 60 -6.17 -6.75 9.93
N ALA A 61 -6.49 -5.85 10.84
CA ALA A 61 -7.80 -5.85 11.52
C ALA A 61 -8.96 -5.65 10.53
N LYS A 62 -8.80 -4.79 9.52
CA LYS A 62 -9.79 -4.60 8.46
C LYS A 62 -9.96 -5.84 7.59
N ALA A 63 -8.85 -6.47 7.17
CA ALA A 63 -8.89 -7.72 6.41
C ALA A 63 -9.54 -8.85 7.22
N THR A 64 -9.18 -9.00 8.50
CA THR A 64 -9.76 -9.99 9.41
C THR A 64 -11.28 -9.84 9.53
N ALA A 65 -11.80 -8.61 9.60
CA ALA A 65 -13.24 -8.38 9.65
C ALA A 65 -13.96 -8.95 8.43
N PHE A 66 -13.42 -8.74 7.22
CA PHE A 66 -13.97 -9.31 5.99
C PHE A 66 -13.87 -10.85 5.97
N LEU A 67 -12.70 -11.39 6.32
CA LEU A 67 -12.47 -12.84 6.37
C LEU A 67 -13.42 -13.53 7.35
N SER A 68 -13.63 -12.95 8.53
CA SER A 68 -14.54 -13.47 9.55
C SER A 68 -16.01 -13.38 9.14
N ALA A 69 -16.37 -12.40 8.29
CA ALA A 69 -17.70 -12.28 7.68
C ALA A 69 -17.91 -13.25 6.50
N GLY A 70 -16.93 -14.09 6.17
CA GLY A 70 -17.00 -15.07 5.10
C GLY A 70 -16.66 -14.53 3.70
N ASN A 71 -16.06 -13.34 3.61
CA ASN A 71 -15.59 -12.81 2.33
C ASN A 71 -14.20 -13.35 2.01
N ASP A 72 -13.96 -13.69 0.75
CA ASP A 72 -12.62 -13.79 0.22
C ASP A 72 -12.05 -12.37 0.02
N VAL A 73 -10.76 -12.17 0.29
CA VAL A 73 -10.15 -10.84 0.32
C VAL A 73 -8.99 -10.74 -0.66
N ALA A 74 -8.95 -9.64 -1.42
CA ALA A 74 -7.74 -9.14 -2.05
C ALA A 74 -7.31 -7.83 -1.38
N ILE A 75 -6.03 -7.71 -1.03
CA ILE A 75 -5.44 -6.47 -0.53
C ILE A 75 -4.71 -5.78 -1.68
N VAL A 76 -5.04 -4.52 -1.92
CA VAL A 76 -4.49 -3.72 -3.02
C VAL A 76 -3.72 -2.54 -2.42
N GLY A 77 -2.40 -2.60 -2.49
CA GLY A 77 -1.52 -1.57 -1.93
C GLY A 77 -0.79 -0.77 -2.99
N ASN A 78 -0.83 0.55 -2.89
CA ASN A 78 -0.06 1.44 -3.76
C ASN A 78 1.19 1.94 -3.04
N SER A 79 2.34 1.92 -3.70
CA SER A 79 3.59 2.46 -3.16
C SER A 79 3.87 1.94 -1.73
N TYR A 80 4.04 2.81 -0.74
CA TYR A 80 4.17 2.43 0.68
C TYR A 80 3.01 1.51 1.15
N GLY A 81 1.80 1.70 0.64
CA GLY A 81 0.67 0.83 0.96
C GLY A 81 0.87 -0.62 0.54
N GLY A 82 1.63 -0.88 -0.53
CA GLY A 82 2.03 -2.24 -0.89
C GLY A 82 2.98 -2.86 0.14
N PHE A 83 3.95 -2.08 0.63
CA PHE A 83 4.85 -2.49 1.70
C PHE A 83 4.09 -2.83 2.99
N VAL A 84 3.16 -1.96 3.42
CA VAL A 84 2.25 -2.22 4.56
C VAL A 84 1.41 -3.47 4.34
N SER A 85 0.91 -3.68 3.10
CA SER A 85 0.07 -4.84 2.77
C SER A 85 0.81 -6.16 2.95
N LEU A 86 2.10 -6.22 2.62
CA LEU A 86 2.93 -7.41 2.86
C LEU A 86 3.02 -7.73 4.35
N GLU A 87 3.32 -6.73 5.19
CA GLU A 87 3.43 -6.90 6.64
C GLU A 87 2.07 -7.22 7.29
N ALA A 88 0.98 -6.63 6.77
CA ALA A 88 -0.37 -6.83 7.28
C ALA A 88 -0.86 -8.28 7.14
N CYS A 89 -0.37 -9.01 6.15
CA CYS A 89 -0.76 -10.39 5.89
C CYS A 89 -0.23 -11.39 6.91
N LYS A 90 0.71 -10.99 7.76
CA LYS A 90 1.25 -11.85 8.82
C LYS A 90 0.14 -12.38 9.72
N GLY A 91 -0.04 -13.71 9.72
CA GLY A 91 -1.07 -14.41 10.48
C GLY A 91 -2.48 -14.39 9.86
N LEU A 92 -2.67 -13.82 8.65
CA LEU A 92 -3.91 -13.93 7.90
C LEU A 92 -3.95 -15.19 7.03
N VAL A 93 -2.81 -15.72 6.65
CA VAL A 93 -2.67 -16.98 5.93
C VAL A 93 -2.67 -18.12 6.95
N ALA A 94 -3.84 -18.57 7.32
CA ALA A 94 -3.97 -19.65 8.28
C ALA A 94 -4.06 -21.01 7.56
N PRO A 95 -3.23 -22.01 7.93
CA PRO A 95 -3.24 -23.32 7.27
C PRO A 95 -4.57 -24.10 7.39
N ASN A 96 -5.46 -23.76 8.28
CA ASN A 96 -6.65 -24.57 8.60
C ASN A 96 -7.90 -23.76 8.99
N GLY A 97 -8.31 -22.80 8.15
CA GLY A 97 -9.68 -22.29 8.26
C GLY A 97 -10.02 -21.50 9.53
N ALA A 98 -9.09 -20.69 10.04
CA ALA A 98 -9.36 -19.78 11.17
C ALA A 98 -10.46 -18.75 10.84
N HIS A 99 -10.71 -18.53 9.53
CA HIS A 99 -11.75 -17.63 9.04
C HIS A 99 -12.65 -18.36 8.05
N SER A 100 -13.88 -17.88 7.89
CA SER A 100 -14.84 -18.43 6.90
C SER A 100 -14.48 -18.04 5.47
N GLY A 101 -13.78 -16.91 5.26
CA GLY A 101 -13.21 -16.46 4.00
C GLY A 101 -11.70 -16.67 3.92
N GLN A 102 -11.09 -16.42 2.77
CA GLN A 102 -9.66 -16.61 2.51
C GLN A 102 -9.01 -15.36 1.95
N LEU A 103 -7.78 -15.09 2.37
CA LEU A 103 -6.92 -14.13 1.68
C LEU A 103 -6.46 -14.74 0.35
N LYS A 104 -6.96 -14.21 -0.76
CA LYS A 104 -6.78 -14.79 -2.09
C LYS A 104 -5.62 -14.19 -2.86
N HIS A 105 -5.38 -12.89 -2.68
CA HIS A 105 -4.42 -12.20 -3.52
C HIS A 105 -3.91 -10.92 -2.89
N ILE A 106 -2.67 -10.56 -3.21
CA ILE A 106 -2.09 -9.25 -2.94
C ILE A 106 -1.80 -8.60 -4.29
N ILE A 107 -2.27 -7.37 -4.48
CA ILE A 107 -1.97 -6.56 -5.66
C ILE A 107 -1.16 -5.37 -5.18
N THR A 108 0.06 -5.24 -5.65
CA THR A 108 0.88 -4.06 -5.40
C THR A 108 0.93 -3.20 -6.65
N ILE A 109 0.76 -1.88 -6.48
CA ILE A 109 0.76 -0.91 -7.57
C ILE A 109 1.92 0.06 -7.32
N ASN A 110 2.88 0.12 -8.23
CA ASN A 110 4.04 1.02 -8.13
C ASN A 110 4.71 0.95 -6.75
N SER A 111 4.88 -0.25 -6.24
CA SER A 111 5.34 -0.48 -4.87
C SER A 111 6.73 -1.12 -4.85
N PRO A 112 7.61 -0.70 -3.94
CA PRO A 112 8.85 -1.41 -3.69
C PRO A 112 8.54 -2.74 -3.00
N LEU A 113 8.81 -3.84 -3.68
CA LEU A 113 8.77 -5.18 -3.09
C LEU A 113 10.07 -5.40 -2.32
N ALA A 114 10.00 -5.26 -1.01
CA ALA A 114 11.13 -5.45 -0.12
C ALA A 114 11.30 -6.91 0.28
N LEU A 115 12.55 -7.33 0.50
CA LEU A 115 12.86 -8.57 1.19
C LEU A 115 12.57 -8.42 2.69
N LYS A 116 12.28 -9.53 3.35
CA LYS A 116 12.26 -9.56 4.80
C LYS A 116 13.58 -9.03 5.37
N GLY A 117 13.50 -8.11 6.31
CA GLY A 117 14.66 -7.40 6.89
C GLY A 117 15.02 -6.09 6.19
N GLN A 118 14.42 -5.76 5.04
CA GLN A 118 14.60 -4.48 4.37
C GLN A 118 13.51 -3.49 4.76
N SER A 119 13.89 -2.23 4.90
CA SER A 119 12.97 -1.09 5.03
C SER A 119 12.55 -0.55 3.64
N MET A 120 11.58 0.33 3.65
CA MET A 120 11.21 1.11 2.45
C MET A 120 12.42 1.89 1.93
N ASN A 121 13.18 2.53 2.83
CA ASN A 121 14.38 3.29 2.49
C ASN A 121 15.46 2.44 1.83
N ASP A 122 15.64 1.18 2.25
CA ASP A 122 16.63 0.27 1.65
C ASP A 122 16.29 -0.08 0.20
N VAL A 123 15.00 -0.09 -0.16
CA VAL A 123 14.54 -0.45 -1.51
C VAL A 123 14.50 0.74 -2.45
N VAL A 124 14.02 1.89 -1.98
CA VAL A 124 13.93 3.10 -2.83
C VAL A 124 15.28 3.79 -2.98
N GLY A 125 16.16 3.65 -1.99
CA GLY A 125 17.52 4.17 -2.01
C GLY A 125 17.59 5.66 -2.38
N ASP A 126 18.53 6.00 -3.25
CA ASP A 126 18.77 7.38 -3.68
C ASP A 126 17.66 7.99 -4.54
N GLN A 127 16.68 7.21 -5.00
CA GLN A 127 15.58 7.70 -5.83
C GLN A 127 14.58 8.56 -5.05
N ALA A 128 14.40 8.24 -3.77
CA ALA A 128 13.53 8.99 -2.85
C ALA A 128 14.19 8.97 -1.47
N PRO A 129 15.26 9.76 -1.25
CA PRO A 129 16.00 9.73 -0.01
C PRO A 129 15.11 10.12 1.16
N ILE A 130 15.04 9.24 2.15
CA ILE A 130 14.27 9.45 3.38
C ILE A 130 15.22 9.99 4.43
N PRO A 131 14.94 11.17 5.04
CA PRO A 131 15.83 11.78 6.02
C PRO A 131 15.91 10.90 7.29
N GLN A 132 17.06 10.26 7.51
CA GLN A 132 17.23 9.34 8.64
C GLN A 132 17.55 10.07 9.96
N ASP A 133 18.16 11.27 9.87
CA ASP A 133 18.61 12.06 11.02
C ASP A 133 17.63 13.20 11.37
N SER A 134 16.39 13.12 10.86
CA SER A 134 15.39 14.16 11.15
C SER A 134 14.95 14.11 12.61
N THR A 135 14.95 15.26 13.26
CA THR A 135 14.36 15.43 14.61
C THR A 135 12.84 15.55 14.56
N ASP A 136 12.26 15.93 13.41
CA ASP A 136 10.81 15.85 13.18
C ASP A 136 10.45 14.43 12.79
N PRO A 137 9.59 13.73 13.53
CA PRO A 137 9.15 12.39 13.19
C PRO A 137 8.19 12.33 11.99
N TRP A 138 7.95 13.46 11.32
CA TRP A 138 7.05 13.61 10.19
C TRP A 138 7.73 14.19 8.97
N ILE A 139 7.32 13.71 7.78
CA ILE A 139 7.73 14.26 6.49
C ILE A 139 6.50 14.83 5.81
N ASP A 140 6.57 16.08 5.41
CA ASP A 140 5.53 16.72 4.62
C ASP A 140 5.62 16.28 3.15
N PRO A 141 4.49 16.21 2.43
CA PRO A 141 4.50 15.90 1.02
C PRO A 141 5.22 16.97 0.21
N VAL A 142 5.73 16.58 -0.96
CA VAL A 142 6.30 17.55 -1.91
C VAL A 142 5.21 18.54 -2.32
N PRO A 143 5.38 19.85 -2.07
CA PRO A 143 4.31 20.81 -2.27
C PRO A 143 4.12 21.24 -3.73
N GLY A 144 2.93 21.76 -4.02
CA GLY A 144 2.61 22.48 -5.24
C GLY A 144 2.79 21.72 -6.54
N GLU A 145 3.29 22.41 -7.55
CA GLU A 145 3.45 21.90 -8.91
C GLU A 145 4.38 20.69 -9.00
N LEU A 146 5.45 20.64 -8.21
CA LEU A 146 6.36 19.48 -8.22
C LEU A 146 5.66 18.23 -7.68
N GLY A 147 4.90 18.34 -6.59
CA GLY A 147 4.10 17.23 -6.07
C GLY A 147 3.05 16.74 -7.06
N TYR A 148 2.38 17.67 -7.73
CA TYR A 148 1.46 17.35 -8.82
C TYR A 148 2.17 16.58 -9.95
N ARG A 149 3.27 17.11 -10.49
CA ARG A 149 3.98 16.48 -11.61
C ARG A 149 4.49 15.08 -11.31
N VAL A 150 4.99 14.86 -10.10
CA VAL A 150 5.56 13.58 -9.70
C VAL A 150 4.48 12.53 -9.44
N LEU A 151 3.40 12.90 -8.73
CA LEU A 151 2.40 11.93 -8.27
C LEU A 151 1.15 11.86 -9.15
N PHE A 152 0.80 12.95 -9.84
CA PHE A 152 -0.46 13.09 -10.57
C PHE A 152 -0.29 13.64 -12.00
N GLY A 153 0.93 13.71 -12.51
CA GLY A 153 1.25 14.34 -13.81
C GLY A 153 0.56 13.70 -15.03
N SER A 154 -0.04 12.54 -14.90
CA SER A 154 -0.88 11.91 -15.93
C SER A 154 -2.32 12.43 -15.97
N LEU A 155 -2.75 13.19 -14.95
CA LEU A 155 -4.04 13.85 -14.89
C LEU A 155 -3.95 15.26 -15.55
N GLY A 156 -5.09 15.83 -15.92
CA GLY A 156 -5.15 17.25 -16.24
C GLY A 156 -4.71 18.09 -15.03
N GLU A 157 -4.09 19.25 -15.30
CA GLU A 157 -3.46 20.08 -14.26
C GLU A 157 -4.41 20.44 -13.12
N GLU A 158 -5.65 20.86 -13.42
CA GLU A 158 -6.65 21.22 -12.42
C GLU A 158 -6.98 20.02 -11.49
N GLU A 159 -7.24 18.85 -12.09
CA GLU A 159 -7.55 17.64 -11.32
C GLU A 159 -6.33 17.17 -10.53
N GLY A 160 -5.14 17.19 -11.12
CA GLY A 160 -3.91 16.77 -10.48
C GLY A 160 -3.53 17.64 -9.30
N LEU A 161 -3.64 18.96 -9.41
CA LEU A 161 -3.42 19.91 -8.31
C LEU A 161 -4.44 19.71 -7.19
N LYS A 162 -5.70 19.41 -7.51
CA LYS A 162 -6.72 19.09 -6.52
C LYS A 162 -6.35 17.84 -5.71
N TYR A 163 -5.86 16.78 -6.35
CA TYR A 163 -5.39 15.59 -5.63
C TYR A 163 -4.11 15.89 -4.84
N ALA A 164 -3.15 16.61 -5.41
CA ALA A 164 -1.93 16.98 -4.70
C ALA A 164 -2.20 17.78 -3.41
N ALA A 165 -3.21 18.66 -3.42
CA ALA A 165 -3.62 19.43 -2.26
C ALA A 165 -4.24 18.58 -1.12
N MET A 166 -4.63 17.33 -1.39
CA MET A 166 -5.15 16.41 -0.38
C MET A 166 -4.06 15.60 0.31
N ALA A 167 -2.82 15.65 -0.18
CA ALA A 167 -1.70 14.97 0.44
C ALA A 167 -1.43 15.56 1.84
N GLY A 168 -1.04 14.70 2.76
CA GLY A 168 -0.77 15.09 4.15
C GLY A 168 0.56 14.53 4.64
N ALA A 169 1.01 14.99 5.79
CA ALA A 169 2.26 14.53 6.40
C ALA A 169 2.25 13.01 6.59
N GLN A 170 3.40 12.40 6.43
CA GLN A 170 3.66 10.98 6.65
C GLN A 170 4.58 10.80 7.87
N SER A 171 4.27 9.86 8.76
CA SER A 171 5.22 9.44 9.78
C SER A 171 6.49 8.90 9.12
N LEU A 172 7.65 9.36 9.59
CA LEU A 172 8.95 8.92 9.11
C LEU A 172 9.26 7.48 9.53
N LYS A 173 8.88 7.12 10.74
CA LYS A 173 9.21 5.86 11.38
C LYS A 173 8.95 4.62 10.51
N PRO A 174 7.75 4.41 9.93
CA PRO A 174 7.45 3.20 9.18
C PRO A 174 8.21 3.09 7.85
N LEU A 175 8.78 4.19 7.35
CA LEU A 175 9.59 4.17 6.13
C LEU A 175 11.02 3.65 6.39
N LEU A 176 11.45 3.68 7.66
CA LEU A 176 12.76 3.23 8.13
C LEU A 176 12.71 1.85 8.82
N GLU A 177 11.52 1.40 9.21
CA GLU A 177 11.36 0.08 9.86
C GLU A 177 11.40 -1.06 8.85
N PRO A 178 12.10 -2.17 9.16
CA PRO A 178 12.22 -3.30 8.26
C PRO A 178 10.93 -4.14 8.20
N LEU A 179 10.66 -4.71 7.03
CA LEU A 179 9.64 -5.74 6.83
C LEU A 179 9.97 -6.98 7.67
N THR A 180 9.00 -7.50 8.43
CA THR A 180 9.20 -8.72 9.23
C THR A 180 8.54 -9.95 8.59
N PHE A 181 7.67 -9.73 7.60
CA PHE A 181 6.91 -10.77 6.91
C PHE A 181 6.82 -10.49 5.40
N ALA A 182 7.17 -11.48 4.60
CA ALA A 182 7.15 -11.40 3.14
C ALA A 182 5.94 -12.17 2.59
N ALA A 183 4.79 -11.55 2.57
CA ALA A 183 3.52 -12.21 2.24
C ALA A 183 3.48 -12.84 0.85
N TYR A 184 4.30 -12.37 -0.10
CA TYR A 184 4.40 -12.95 -1.45
C TYR A 184 4.98 -14.38 -1.46
N GLU A 185 5.57 -14.86 -0.35
CA GLU A 185 6.01 -16.25 -0.18
C GLU A 185 4.84 -17.20 0.13
N GLU A 186 3.72 -16.69 0.59
CA GLU A 186 2.58 -17.47 1.07
C GLU A 186 1.27 -17.19 0.33
N VAL A 187 1.16 -16.02 -0.32
CA VAL A 187 -0.06 -15.57 -1.01
C VAL A 187 0.27 -15.18 -2.45
N PRO A 188 -0.53 -15.59 -3.44
CA PRO A 188 -0.37 -15.10 -4.80
C PRO A 188 -0.29 -13.58 -4.85
N CYS A 189 0.75 -13.06 -5.52
CA CYS A 189 1.00 -11.62 -5.62
C CYS A 189 1.08 -11.19 -7.08
N THR A 190 0.52 -10.02 -7.39
CA THR A 190 0.66 -9.35 -8.68
C THR A 190 1.23 -7.96 -8.46
N ALA A 191 2.33 -7.66 -9.14
CA ALA A 191 2.90 -6.31 -9.18
C ALA A 191 2.48 -5.60 -10.45
N VAL A 192 1.77 -4.49 -10.30
CA VAL A 192 1.41 -3.58 -11.38
C VAL A 192 2.44 -2.47 -11.43
N ILE A 193 3.13 -2.34 -12.58
CA ILE A 193 4.22 -1.40 -12.78
C ILE A 193 3.81 -0.36 -13.82
N SER A 194 3.82 0.91 -13.43
CA SER A 194 3.55 2.01 -14.35
C SER A 194 4.82 2.40 -15.11
N GLY A 195 4.84 2.22 -16.43
CA GLY A 195 6.00 2.48 -17.28
C GLY A 195 6.47 3.95 -17.34
N LYS A 196 5.69 4.87 -16.77
CA LYS A 196 6.01 6.31 -16.68
C LYS A 196 6.03 6.83 -15.26
N ASP A 197 6.25 5.96 -14.28
CA ASP A 197 6.33 6.35 -12.87
C ASP A 197 7.56 7.23 -12.63
N LEU A 198 7.35 8.44 -12.10
CA LEU A 198 8.40 9.41 -11.79
C LEU A 198 8.82 9.36 -10.32
N ALA A 199 8.00 8.76 -9.46
CA ALA A 199 8.26 8.65 -8.02
C ALA A 199 9.16 7.44 -7.72
N PHE A 200 8.86 6.29 -8.33
CA PHE A 200 9.66 5.07 -8.20
C PHE A 200 9.85 4.43 -9.57
N LYS A 201 11.04 4.59 -10.14
CA LYS A 201 11.32 4.27 -11.55
C LYS A 201 10.97 2.81 -11.90
N PRO A 202 10.36 2.58 -13.09
CA PRO A 202 9.92 1.25 -13.53
C PRO A 202 11.03 0.18 -13.46
N ASP A 203 12.25 0.51 -13.89
CA ASP A 203 13.38 -0.44 -13.86
C ASP A 203 13.70 -0.91 -12.43
N SER A 204 13.54 -0.03 -11.44
CA SER A 204 13.76 -0.38 -10.04
C SER A 204 12.62 -1.24 -9.48
N GLN A 205 11.39 -0.97 -9.93
CA GLN A 205 10.24 -1.81 -9.60
C GLN A 205 10.42 -3.21 -10.19
N ILE A 206 10.78 -3.33 -11.47
CA ILE A 206 11.06 -4.60 -12.15
C ILE A 206 12.19 -5.35 -11.43
N LYS A 207 13.29 -4.67 -11.12
CA LYS A 207 14.42 -5.27 -10.40
C LYS A 207 14.01 -5.80 -9.01
N ALA A 208 13.13 -5.10 -8.31
CA ALA A 208 12.59 -5.57 -7.04
C ALA A 208 11.72 -6.82 -7.23
N CYS A 209 10.83 -6.84 -8.25
CA CYS A 209 9.96 -7.98 -8.53
C CYS A 209 10.72 -9.23 -8.98
N THR A 210 11.73 -9.09 -9.86
CA THR A 210 12.50 -10.23 -10.41
C THR A 210 13.39 -10.92 -9.38
N ARG A 211 13.72 -10.26 -8.28
CA ARG A 211 14.46 -10.89 -7.18
C ARG A 211 13.65 -11.95 -6.44
N HIS A 212 12.33 -11.97 -6.62
CA HIS A 212 11.42 -12.77 -5.80
C HIS A 212 10.80 -13.97 -6.53
N GLU A 213 11.00 -14.14 -7.84
CA GLU A 213 10.42 -15.21 -8.68
C GLU A 213 8.90 -15.49 -8.49
N VAL A 214 8.18 -14.65 -7.73
CA VAL A 214 6.88 -14.96 -7.12
C VAL A 214 5.76 -14.02 -7.56
N CYS A 215 6.08 -12.91 -8.19
CA CYS A 215 5.07 -11.94 -8.62
C CYS A 215 4.81 -12.02 -10.13
N ASN A 216 3.54 -12.11 -10.51
CA ASN A 216 3.15 -11.77 -11.86
C ASN A 216 3.35 -10.26 -12.08
N VAL A 217 4.18 -9.89 -13.05
CA VAL A 217 4.41 -8.49 -13.44
C VAL A 217 3.46 -8.12 -14.56
N CYS A 218 2.69 -7.04 -14.41
CA CYS A 218 1.76 -6.50 -15.40
C CYS A 218 2.09 -5.05 -15.73
#